data_75ef0583d54d8f0cd0692019b552e519
#
_entry.id   75ef0583d54d8f0cd0692019b552e519
#
_cell.length_a   1.000
_cell.length_b   1.000
_cell.length_c   1.000
_cell.angle_alpha   90.00
_cell.angle_beta   90.00
_cell.angle_gamma   90.00
#
_symmetry.space_group_name_H-M   'P 1'
#
loop_
_entity.id
_entity.type
_entity.pdbx_description
1 polymer ?
#
loop_
_entity_poly.entity_id
_entity_poly.type
_entity_poly.pdbx_seq_one_letter_code
_entity_poly.pdbx_strand_id
1 'polypeptide(L)'
;PLVLLTMAIGEWVAPQGEQMARTYRAQAIYGGAMLSTQQGLWAKDGNSFVYIQQVSGTNELNGVSIYSFNDQRRLQSVRYAAHATFDEQQKLWKLSQVDESNLQDPKQITGSQTVSGTWKTNLTPDKLGVVALEPDALSISGLRDYVKYLKSTGQDSGRYQLNMWSKIFQPMSVAVMMLMALSFIFGPLRSVPMGVRVVTGISFGFVFYVLDQIFGPLTLVYGIPPIIGALLPSALFLAISVWLMMRRA
;
A
#
# COMPACT_ATOMS: atom_id res chain seq x y z
N PRO A 1 2.18 25.43 13.23
CA PRO A 1 0.91 25.25 12.52
C PRO A 1 1.06 24.49 11.21
N LEU A 2 2.10 24.77 10.39
CA LEU A 2 2.30 24.10 9.09
C LEU A 2 2.47 22.59 9.21
N VAL A 3 3.21 22.10 10.19
CA VAL A 3 3.42 20.66 10.43
C VAL A 3 2.11 19.94 10.76
N LEU A 4 1.26 20.54 11.57
CA LEU A 4 -0.07 19.99 11.91
C LEU A 4 -1.00 20.00 10.70
N LEU A 5 -0.92 21.02 9.88
CA LEU A 5 -1.71 21.15 8.66
C LEU A 5 -1.30 20.09 7.62
N THR A 6 0.00 19.87 7.41
CA THR A 6 0.47 18.79 6.52
C THR A 6 0.05 17.41 7.01
N MET A 7 0.04 17.19 8.32
CA MET A 7 -0.43 15.92 8.90
C MET A 7 -1.93 15.71 8.67
N ALA A 8 -2.76 16.74 8.91
CA ALA A 8 -4.20 16.66 8.68
C ALA A 8 -4.55 16.43 7.20
N ILE A 9 -3.87 17.13 6.28
CA ILE A 9 -4.05 16.93 4.84
C ILE A 9 -3.63 15.52 4.43
N GLY A 10 -2.49 15.04 4.93
CA GLY A 10 -1.95 13.72 4.58
C GLY A 10 -2.81 12.55 5.06
N GLU A 11 -3.51 12.69 6.19
CA GLU A 11 -4.35 11.62 6.75
C GLU A 11 -5.79 11.64 6.21
N TRP A 12 -6.37 12.81 6.01
CA TRP A 12 -7.81 12.92 5.70
C TRP A 12 -8.09 13.34 4.26
N VAL A 13 -7.37 14.33 3.75
CA VAL A 13 -7.69 14.94 2.45
C VAL A 13 -7.01 14.19 1.31
N ALA A 14 -5.72 13.93 1.43
CA ALA A 14 -4.94 13.33 0.36
C ALA A 14 -5.42 11.90 -0.01
N PRO A 15 -5.70 10.98 0.93
CA PRO A 15 -6.19 9.64 0.57
C PRO A 15 -7.56 9.68 -0.12
N GLN A 16 -8.48 10.53 0.37
CA GLN A 16 -9.80 10.67 -0.25
C GLN A 16 -9.72 11.27 -1.65
N GLY A 17 -8.92 12.33 -1.81
CA GLY A 17 -8.70 12.98 -3.10
C GLY A 17 -8.06 12.04 -4.11
N GLU A 18 -7.07 11.26 -3.70
CA GLU A 18 -6.39 10.30 -4.57
C GLU A 18 -7.31 9.13 -4.96
N GLN A 19 -8.09 8.59 -4.02
CA GLN A 19 -9.10 7.57 -4.34
C GLN A 19 -10.14 8.09 -5.32
N MET A 20 -10.68 9.29 -5.11
CA MET A 20 -11.62 9.92 -6.05
C MET A 20 -10.98 10.13 -7.42
N ALA A 21 -9.78 10.68 -7.48
CA ALA A 21 -9.08 10.92 -8.73
C ALA A 21 -8.83 9.61 -9.51
N ARG A 22 -8.42 8.55 -8.82
CA ARG A 22 -8.23 7.21 -9.41
C ARG A 22 -9.55 6.62 -9.92
N THR A 23 -10.63 6.77 -9.14
CA THR A 23 -11.97 6.31 -9.55
C THR A 23 -12.46 7.04 -10.79
N TYR A 24 -12.37 8.38 -10.83
CA TYR A 24 -12.74 9.16 -12.01
C TYR A 24 -11.88 8.83 -13.23
N ARG A 25 -10.59 8.64 -13.02
CA ARG A 25 -9.66 8.23 -14.09
C ARG A 25 -10.01 6.83 -14.63
N ALA A 26 -10.29 5.88 -13.76
CA ALA A 26 -10.71 4.54 -14.14
C ALA A 26 -12.05 4.56 -14.89
N GLN A 27 -13.01 5.34 -14.44
CA GLN A 27 -14.29 5.54 -15.14
C GLN A 27 -14.10 6.14 -16.54
N ALA A 28 -13.23 7.15 -16.67
CA ALA A 28 -12.97 7.82 -17.95
C ALA A 28 -12.23 6.91 -18.94
N ILE A 29 -11.31 6.08 -18.48
CA ILE A 29 -10.50 5.21 -19.34
C ILE A 29 -11.22 3.89 -19.66
N TYR A 30 -11.93 3.30 -18.69
CA TYR A 30 -12.47 1.95 -18.77
C TYR A 30 -14.00 1.88 -18.79
N GLY A 31 -14.70 3.01 -18.96
CA GLY A 31 -16.17 3.04 -19.11
C GLY A 31 -16.95 2.53 -17.89
N GLY A 32 -16.43 2.71 -16.69
CA GLY A 32 -17.13 2.35 -15.46
C GLY A 32 -16.75 0.98 -14.87
N ALA A 33 -15.85 0.23 -15.49
CA ALA A 33 -15.29 -0.98 -14.89
C ALA A 33 -14.29 -0.57 -13.78
N MET A 34 -14.76 -0.52 -12.55
CA MET A 34 -13.91 -0.26 -11.39
C MET A 34 -12.82 -1.32 -11.26
N LEU A 35 -11.57 -0.85 -11.12
CA LEU A 35 -10.41 -1.63 -10.68
C LEU A 35 -10.13 -2.93 -11.47
N SER A 36 -10.21 -2.87 -12.79
CA SER A 36 -9.61 -3.89 -13.63
C SER A 36 -8.11 -3.65 -13.65
N THR A 37 -7.37 -4.32 -12.78
CA THR A 37 -5.96 -4.58 -13.06
C THR A 37 -5.94 -5.49 -14.28
N GLN A 38 -5.28 -5.07 -15.36
CA GLN A 38 -5.16 -5.88 -16.59
C GLN A 38 -4.58 -7.29 -16.35
N GLN A 39 -4.11 -7.58 -15.15
CA GLN A 39 -3.46 -8.83 -14.74
C GLN A 39 -4.24 -9.63 -13.69
N GLY A 40 -5.44 -9.16 -13.26
CA GLY A 40 -6.16 -9.78 -12.14
C GLY A 40 -5.47 -9.55 -10.78
N LEU A 41 -6.11 -10.02 -9.71
CA LEU A 41 -5.68 -9.84 -8.33
C LEU A 41 -5.43 -11.19 -7.68
N TRP A 42 -4.25 -11.39 -7.09
CA TRP A 42 -3.95 -12.53 -6.25
C TRP A 42 -4.03 -12.15 -4.77
N ALA A 43 -4.78 -12.95 -4.01
CA ALA A 43 -4.87 -12.82 -2.56
C ALA A 43 -4.60 -14.18 -1.90
N LYS A 44 -4.10 -14.17 -0.65
CA LYS A 44 -3.90 -15.37 0.15
C LYS A 44 -4.91 -15.36 1.30
N ASP A 45 -5.62 -16.46 1.49
CA ASP A 45 -6.57 -16.68 2.57
C ASP A 45 -6.26 -18.00 3.29
N GLY A 46 -5.57 -17.92 4.41
CA GLY A 46 -5.07 -19.11 5.11
C GLY A 46 -4.16 -19.97 4.23
N ASN A 47 -4.57 -21.23 4.00
CA ASN A 47 -3.88 -22.18 3.12
C ASN A 47 -4.35 -22.12 1.66
N SER A 48 -5.22 -21.18 1.32
CA SER A 48 -5.75 -21.01 -0.04
C SER A 48 -5.16 -19.79 -0.73
N PHE A 49 -4.94 -19.89 -2.04
CA PHE A 49 -4.65 -18.76 -2.91
C PHE A 49 -5.88 -18.46 -3.77
N VAL A 50 -6.20 -17.20 -3.85
CA VAL A 50 -7.39 -16.73 -4.57
C VAL A 50 -6.95 -15.81 -5.69
N TYR A 51 -7.37 -16.14 -6.91
CA TYR A 51 -7.22 -15.27 -8.06
C TYR A 51 -8.57 -14.66 -8.41
N ILE A 52 -8.61 -13.34 -8.53
CA ILE A 52 -9.81 -12.58 -8.88
C ILE A 52 -9.50 -11.87 -10.20
N GLN A 53 -10.25 -12.21 -11.24
CA GLN A 53 -10.04 -11.64 -12.57
C GLN A 53 -10.42 -10.16 -12.61
N GLN A 54 -11.54 -9.80 -11.97
CA GLN A 54 -12.04 -8.43 -11.95
C GLN A 54 -12.85 -8.16 -10.69
N VAL A 55 -12.64 -6.99 -10.08
CA VAL A 55 -13.47 -6.45 -9.01
C VAL A 55 -14.46 -5.46 -9.64
N SER A 56 -15.74 -5.73 -9.51
CA SER A 56 -16.82 -4.89 -10.04
C SER A 56 -17.59 -4.23 -8.90
N GLY A 57 -17.47 -2.91 -8.76
CA GLY A 57 -18.11 -2.22 -7.64
C GLY A 57 -17.48 -2.52 -6.28
N THR A 58 -18.24 -2.31 -5.22
CA THR A 58 -17.79 -2.49 -3.83
C THR A 58 -17.91 -3.93 -3.36
N ASN A 59 -18.95 -4.66 -3.82
CA ASN A 59 -19.35 -5.94 -3.27
C ASN A 59 -19.47 -7.06 -4.31
N GLU A 60 -18.90 -6.89 -5.51
CA GLU A 60 -19.00 -7.85 -6.60
C GLU A 60 -17.63 -8.21 -7.18
N LEU A 61 -17.42 -9.49 -7.44
CA LEU A 61 -16.24 -10.03 -8.09
C LEU A 61 -16.63 -10.86 -9.30
N ASN A 62 -15.84 -10.79 -10.36
CA ASN A 62 -15.99 -11.59 -11.56
C ASN A 62 -14.76 -12.49 -11.76
N GLY A 63 -14.97 -13.74 -12.10
CA GLY A 63 -13.93 -14.72 -12.37
C GLY A 63 -13.05 -14.99 -11.13
N VAL A 64 -13.63 -15.66 -10.13
CA VAL A 64 -12.91 -15.99 -8.88
C VAL A 64 -12.44 -17.44 -8.93
N SER A 65 -11.12 -17.64 -8.83
CA SER A 65 -10.51 -18.98 -8.72
C SER A 65 -9.88 -19.16 -7.36
N ILE A 66 -10.29 -20.20 -6.63
CA ILE A 66 -9.83 -20.52 -5.27
C ILE A 66 -9.04 -21.82 -5.35
N TYR A 67 -7.75 -21.75 -5.04
CA TYR A 67 -6.81 -22.86 -4.99
C TYR A 67 -6.57 -23.23 -3.54
N SER A 68 -7.09 -24.36 -3.06
CA SER A 68 -6.95 -24.79 -1.68
C SER A 68 -5.85 -25.83 -1.54
N PHE A 69 -4.94 -25.60 -0.59
CA PHE A 69 -3.80 -26.46 -0.30
C PHE A 69 -3.92 -27.08 1.08
N ASN A 70 -3.35 -28.27 1.25
CA ASN A 70 -3.19 -28.88 2.57
C ASN A 70 -1.93 -28.34 3.29
N ASP A 71 -1.72 -28.75 4.55
CA ASP A 71 -0.56 -28.35 5.36
C ASP A 71 0.78 -28.79 4.76
N GLN A 72 0.77 -29.79 3.87
CA GLN A 72 1.93 -30.28 3.12
C GLN A 72 2.15 -29.51 1.80
N ARG A 73 1.40 -28.43 1.57
CA ARG A 73 1.43 -27.61 0.36
C ARG A 73 1.06 -28.37 -0.91
N ARG A 74 0.23 -29.41 -0.82
CA ARG A 74 -0.34 -30.09 -1.98
C ARG A 74 -1.71 -29.50 -2.29
N LEU A 75 -1.98 -29.26 -3.58
CA LEU A 75 -3.26 -28.76 -4.03
C LEU A 75 -4.35 -29.82 -3.79
N GLN A 76 -5.39 -29.44 -3.04
CA GLN A 76 -6.52 -30.31 -2.71
C GLN A 76 -7.75 -30.09 -3.57
N SER A 77 -8.05 -28.80 -3.84
CA SER A 77 -9.20 -28.47 -4.68
C SER A 77 -8.95 -27.17 -5.43
N VAL A 78 -9.57 -27.05 -6.58
CA VAL A 78 -9.69 -25.82 -7.34
C VAL A 78 -11.16 -25.52 -7.52
N ARG A 79 -11.59 -24.33 -7.08
CA ARG A 79 -12.97 -23.88 -7.24
C ARG A 79 -12.96 -22.60 -8.07
N TYR A 80 -13.71 -22.62 -9.17
CA TYR A 80 -13.95 -21.44 -9.99
C TYR A 80 -15.39 -20.97 -9.80
N ALA A 81 -15.59 -19.66 -9.69
CA ALA A 81 -16.90 -19.04 -9.69
C ALA A 81 -16.93 -17.90 -10.71
N ALA A 82 -17.94 -17.88 -11.57
CA ALA A 82 -18.08 -16.81 -12.56
C ALA A 82 -18.35 -15.45 -11.89
N HIS A 83 -19.18 -15.46 -10.84
CA HIS A 83 -19.52 -14.26 -10.07
C HIS A 83 -19.49 -14.55 -8.57
N ALA A 84 -19.12 -13.54 -7.79
CA ALA A 84 -19.24 -13.58 -6.33
C ALA A 84 -19.79 -12.24 -5.83
N THR A 85 -20.79 -12.30 -4.92
CA THR A 85 -21.41 -11.11 -4.31
C THR A 85 -21.26 -11.20 -2.80
N PHE A 86 -20.81 -10.13 -2.17
CA PHE A 86 -20.61 -10.09 -0.72
C PHE A 86 -21.92 -9.84 0.01
N ASP A 87 -22.22 -10.70 0.96
CA ASP A 87 -23.35 -10.55 1.87
C ASP A 87 -22.88 -9.92 3.19
N GLU A 88 -23.23 -8.66 3.41
CA GLU A 88 -22.82 -7.90 4.60
C GLU A 88 -23.42 -8.45 5.90
N GLN A 89 -24.59 -9.06 5.85
CA GLN A 89 -25.25 -9.61 7.05
C GLN A 89 -24.57 -10.90 7.50
N GLN A 90 -24.21 -11.75 6.56
CA GLN A 90 -23.58 -13.04 6.85
C GLN A 90 -22.04 -12.99 6.81
N LYS A 91 -21.46 -11.88 6.33
CA LYS A 91 -20.01 -11.68 6.15
C LYS A 91 -19.33 -12.79 5.34
N LEU A 92 -19.97 -13.20 4.25
CA LEU A 92 -19.48 -14.21 3.33
C LEU A 92 -19.75 -13.82 1.88
N TRP A 93 -19.01 -14.44 0.96
CA TRP A 93 -19.25 -14.30 -0.48
C TRP A 93 -20.21 -15.38 -0.95
N LYS A 94 -21.28 -14.97 -1.63
CA LYS A 94 -22.17 -15.83 -2.39
C LYS A 94 -21.59 -16.02 -3.78
N LEU A 95 -21.28 -17.26 -4.13
CA LEU A 95 -20.70 -17.64 -5.40
C LEU A 95 -21.81 -18.09 -6.35
N SER A 96 -21.71 -17.73 -7.63
CA SER A 96 -22.64 -18.15 -8.68
C SER A 96 -21.86 -18.82 -9.81
N GLN A 97 -22.45 -19.87 -10.38
CA GLN A 97 -21.85 -20.72 -11.43
C GLN A 97 -20.49 -21.26 -10.96
N VAL A 98 -20.55 -22.19 -10.03
CA VAL A 98 -19.36 -22.73 -9.36
C VAL A 98 -18.97 -24.06 -9.99
N ASP A 99 -17.76 -24.13 -10.51
CA ASP A 99 -17.08 -25.34 -10.95
C ASP A 99 -16.03 -25.73 -9.91
N GLU A 100 -16.16 -26.90 -9.31
CA GLU A 100 -15.21 -27.39 -8.30
C GLU A 100 -14.55 -28.68 -8.79
N SER A 101 -13.22 -28.71 -8.78
CA SER A 101 -12.41 -29.90 -9.04
C SER A 101 -11.72 -30.33 -7.74
N ASN A 102 -12.00 -31.55 -7.30
CA ASN A 102 -11.37 -32.16 -6.13
C ASN A 102 -10.19 -33.04 -6.58
N LEU A 103 -9.00 -32.76 -6.02
CA LEU A 103 -7.73 -33.41 -6.33
C LEU A 103 -7.13 -34.15 -5.12
N GLN A 104 -7.95 -34.44 -4.10
CA GLN A 104 -7.48 -35.13 -2.88
C GLN A 104 -6.96 -36.53 -3.17
N ASP A 105 -7.62 -37.25 -4.09
CA ASP A 105 -7.13 -38.55 -4.56
C ASP A 105 -6.39 -38.39 -5.90
N PRO A 106 -5.06 -38.64 -5.95
CA PRO A 106 -4.30 -38.53 -7.20
C PRO A 106 -4.75 -39.47 -8.30
N LYS A 107 -5.49 -40.53 -7.95
CA LYS A 107 -6.00 -41.52 -8.90
C LYS A 107 -7.40 -41.20 -9.44
N GLN A 108 -8.13 -40.30 -8.78
CA GLN A 108 -9.51 -39.98 -9.16
C GLN A 108 -9.81 -38.50 -8.94
N ILE A 109 -9.72 -37.72 -10.01
CA ILE A 109 -10.16 -36.33 -10.02
C ILE A 109 -11.66 -36.30 -10.22
N THR A 110 -12.39 -35.70 -9.28
CA THR A 110 -13.84 -35.51 -9.37
C THR A 110 -14.17 -34.05 -9.61
N GLY A 111 -15.02 -33.78 -10.60
CA GLY A 111 -15.54 -32.45 -10.89
C GLY A 111 -17.01 -32.35 -10.50
N SER A 112 -17.44 -31.23 -9.96
CA SER A 112 -18.84 -30.91 -9.68
C SER A 112 -19.17 -29.51 -10.15
N GLN A 113 -20.36 -29.34 -10.72
CA GLN A 113 -20.90 -28.03 -11.09
C GLN A 113 -22.10 -27.71 -10.21
N THR A 114 -22.11 -26.51 -9.64
CA THR A 114 -23.18 -26.05 -8.78
C THR A 114 -23.61 -24.65 -9.17
N VAL A 115 -24.90 -24.39 -9.20
CA VAL A 115 -25.44 -23.08 -9.59
C VAL A 115 -25.06 -22.00 -8.58
N SER A 116 -25.00 -22.38 -7.30
CA SER A 116 -24.67 -21.44 -6.21
C SER A 116 -23.80 -22.11 -5.15
N GLY A 117 -22.92 -21.34 -4.53
CA GLY A 117 -22.06 -21.76 -3.43
C GLY A 117 -21.82 -20.62 -2.45
N THR A 118 -21.17 -20.93 -1.34
CA THR A 118 -20.75 -19.93 -0.37
C THR A 118 -19.25 -20.03 -0.14
N TRP A 119 -18.61 -18.90 0.03
CA TRP A 119 -17.19 -18.81 0.34
C TRP A 119 -17.01 -17.96 1.60
N LYS A 120 -16.67 -18.65 2.69
CA LYS A 120 -16.37 -18.00 3.96
C LYS A 120 -14.87 -17.68 4.01
N THR A 121 -14.55 -16.41 4.07
CA THR A 121 -13.17 -15.91 3.98
C THR A 121 -13.00 -14.65 4.83
N ASN A 122 -11.74 -14.37 5.19
CA ASN A 122 -11.36 -13.12 5.81
C ASN A 122 -11.12 -11.98 4.80
N LEU A 123 -11.24 -12.27 3.49
CA LEU A 123 -11.12 -11.31 2.40
C LEU A 123 -12.46 -10.54 2.25
N THR A 124 -12.62 -9.50 3.02
CA THR A 124 -13.77 -8.58 2.89
C THR A 124 -13.56 -7.61 1.72
N PRO A 125 -14.63 -6.97 1.19
CA PRO A 125 -14.52 -5.97 0.12
C PRO A 125 -13.51 -4.86 0.45
N ASP A 126 -13.49 -4.37 1.69
CA ASP A 126 -12.54 -3.35 2.14
C ASP A 126 -11.09 -3.81 1.98
N LYS A 127 -10.79 -5.06 2.33
CA LYS A 127 -9.44 -5.62 2.18
C LYS A 127 -9.06 -5.84 0.72
N LEU A 128 -10.00 -6.28 -0.12
CA LEU A 128 -9.77 -6.44 -1.55
C LEU A 128 -9.57 -5.09 -2.23
N GLY A 129 -10.31 -4.06 -1.84
CA GLY A 129 -10.09 -2.68 -2.30
C GLY A 129 -8.70 -2.18 -1.97
N VAL A 130 -8.19 -2.50 -0.78
CA VAL A 130 -6.83 -2.14 -0.34
C VAL A 130 -5.75 -2.88 -1.13
N VAL A 131 -5.95 -4.18 -1.44
CA VAL A 131 -4.99 -4.97 -2.24
C VAL A 131 -4.84 -4.42 -3.66
N ALA A 132 -5.90 -3.85 -4.21
CA ALA A 132 -5.90 -3.23 -5.53
C ALA A 132 -5.28 -1.81 -5.56
N LEU A 133 -5.11 -1.17 -4.38
CA LEU A 133 -4.54 0.17 -4.26
C LEU A 133 -3.02 0.09 -4.01
N GLU A 134 -2.29 1.04 -4.60
CA GLU A 134 -0.89 1.24 -4.24
C GLU A 134 -0.76 1.72 -2.79
N PRO A 135 0.30 1.31 -2.07
CA PRO A 135 0.51 1.68 -0.66
C PRO A 135 0.44 3.19 -0.39
N ASP A 136 0.86 3.99 -1.36
CA ASP A 136 0.93 5.46 -1.26
C ASP A 136 -0.45 6.11 -1.17
N ALA A 137 -1.48 5.47 -1.78
CA ALA A 137 -2.85 5.98 -1.78
C ALA A 137 -3.65 5.66 -0.51
N LEU A 138 -3.09 4.84 0.39
CA LEU A 138 -3.74 4.45 1.64
C LEU A 138 -3.47 5.45 2.76
N SER A 139 -4.46 5.66 3.63
CA SER A 139 -4.27 6.38 4.90
C SER A 139 -3.36 5.59 5.85
N ILE A 140 -2.84 6.23 6.90
CA ILE A 140 -2.03 5.55 7.93
C ILE A 140 -2.83 4.44 8.60
N SER A 141 -4.13 4.68 8.89
CA SER A 141 -5.04 3.68 9.43
C SER A 141 -5.23 2.50 8.48
N GLY A 142 -5.48 2.74 7.20
CA GLY A 142 -5.61 1.70 6.18
C GLY A 142 -4.33 0.87 6.01
N LEU A 143 -3.16 1.52 6.01
CA LEU A 143 -1.86 0.84 5.97
C LEU A 143 -1.64 -0.05 7.21
N ARG A 144 -2.01 0.44 8.41
CA ARG A 144 -1.89 -0.33 9.66
C ARG A 144 -2.72 -1.60 9.62
N ASP A 145 -3.98 -1.49 9.20
CA ASP A 145 -4.90 -2.64 9.14
C ASP A 145 -4.46 -3.65 8.08
N TYR A 146 -3.96 -3.15 6.96
CA TYR A 146 -3.42 -4.02 5.91
C TYR A 146 -2.11 -4.71 6.30
N VAL A 147 -1.19 -4.02 6.97
CA VAL A 147 0.02 -4.63 7.55
C VAL A 147 -0.35 -5.73 8.55
N LYS A 148 -1.36 -5.50 9.39
CA LYS A 148 -1.86 -6.52 10.33
C LYS A 148 -2.41 -7.74 9.60
N TYR A 149 -3.17 -7.53 8.52
CA TYR A 149 -3.67 -8.60 7.68
C TYR A 149 -2.54 -9.41 7.03
N LEU A 150 -1.57 -8.75 6.38
CA LEU A 150 -0.42 -9.41 5.74
C LEU A 150 0.38 -10.25 6.74
N LYS A 151 0.64 -9.72 7.95
CA LYS A 151 1.31 -10.46 9.02
C LYS A 151 0.53 -11.69 9.47
N SER A 152 -0.80 -11.59 9.58
CA SER A 152 -1.66 -12.72 9.98
C SER A 152 -1.71 -13.83 8.94
N THR A 153 -1.47 -13.51 7.66
CA THR A 153 -1.45 -14.46 6.54
C THR A 153 -0.04 -14.93 6.16
N GLY A 154 0.99 -14.49 6.92
CA GLY A 154 2.39 -14.86 6.66
C GLY A 154 2.94 -14.30 5.36
N GLN A 155 2.41 -13.17 4.88
CA GLN A 155 2.89 -12.48 3.70
C GLN A 155 3.89 -11.37 4.07
N ASP A 156 4.77 -11.02 3.12
CA ASP A 156 5.69 -9.91 3.33
C ASP A 156 4.92 -8.57 3.39
N SER A 157 5.10 -7.87 4.49
CA SER A 157 4.49 -6.57 4.76
C SER A 157 5.49 -5.41 4.73
N GLY A 158 6.74 -5.65 4.35
CA GLY A 158 7.83 -4.69 4.45
C GLY A 158 7.54 -3.39 3.70
N ARG A 159 7.07 -3.48 2.46
CA ARG A 159 6.73 -2.31 1.63
C ARG A 159 5.62 -1.45 2.25
N TYR A 160 4.57 -2.08 2.78
CA TYR A 160 3.46 -1.36 3.43
C TYR A 160 3.85 -0.77 4.77
N GLN A 161 4.71 -1.47 5.54
CA GLN A 161 5.28 -0.91 6.76
C GLN A 161 6.17 0.30 6.47
N LEU A 162 7.00 0.26 5.43
CA LEU A 162 7.83 1.38 5.02
C LEU A 162 6.96 2.61 4.71
N ASN A 163 5.93 2.46 3.86
CA ASN A 163 5.02 3.55 3.52
C ASN A 163 4.27 4.11 4.75
N MET A 164 3.84 3.22 5.67
CA MET A 164 3.22 3.64 6.92
C MET A 164 4.16 4.52 7.76
N TRP A 165 5.41 4.09 7.95
CA TRP A 165 6.40 4.86 8.71
C TRP A 165 6.80 6.15 8.00
N SER A 166 6.96 6.14 6.67
CA SER A 166 7.24 7.35 5.89
C SER A 166 6.13 8.39 6.06
N LYS A 167 4.85 8.00 6.03
CA LYS A 167 3.72 8.91 6.30
C LYS A 167 3.71 9.44 7.73
N ILE A 168 4.02 8.60 8.72
CA ILE A 168 4.09 9.03 10.13
C ILE A 168 5.23 10.04 10.34
N PHE A 169 6.39 9.85 9.69
CA PHE A 169 7.53 10.75 9.81
C PHE A 169 7.53 11.94 8.84
N GLN A 170 6.60 11.98 7.89
CA GLN A 170 6.47 13.08 6.94
C GLN A 170 6.41 14.47 7.60
N PRO A 171 5.63 14.71 8.68
CA PRO A 171 5.63 15.99 9.38
C PRO A 171 7.00 16.35 9.97
N MET A 172 7.74 15.35 10.46
CA MET A 172 9.09 15.53 10.97
C MET A 172 10.07 15.91 9.85
N SER A 173 9.96 15.28 8.68
CA SER A 173 10.75 15.61 7.49
C SER A 173 10.55 17.08 7.08
N VAL A 174 9.29 17.55 7.08
CA VAL A 174 8.97 18.96 6.81
C VAL A 174 9.62 19.89 7.84
N ALA A 175 9.55 19.57 9.13
CA ALA A 175 10.19 20.35 10.18
C ALA A 175 11.70 20.41 10.03
N VAL A 176 12.34 19.27 9.71
CA VAL A 176 13.79 19.18 9.47
C VAL A 176 14.20 20.03 8.25
N MET A 177 13.44 19.99 7.16
CA MET A 177 13.71 20.80 5.97
C MET A 177 13.54 22.31 6.25
N MET A 178 12.57 22.69 7.10
CA MET A 178 12.44 24.07 7.56
C MET A 178 13.65 24.52 8.40
N LEU A 179 14.12 23.68 9.34
CA LEU A 179 15.34 23.95 10.11
C LEU A 179 16.57 24.08 9.21
N MET A 180 16.68 23.22 8.21
CA MET A 180 17.76 23.30 7.21
C MET A 180 17.73 24.64 6.46
N ALA A 181 16.55 25.06 5.98
CA ALA A 181 16.38 26.34 5.30
C ALA A 181 16.79 27.52 6.21
N LEU A 182 16.37 27.51 7.48
CA LEU A 182 16.77 28.54 8.47
C LEU A 182 18.27 28.53 8.69
N SER A 183 18.89 27.36 8.81
CA SER A 183 20.34 27.23 9.00
C SER A 183 21.15 27.86 7.85
N PHE A 184 20.63 27.80 6.62
CA PHE A 184 21.23 28.44 5.46
C PHE A 184 21.01 29.96 5.41
N ILE A 185 19.80 30.43 5.73
CA ILE A 185 19.46 31.87 5.71
C ILE A 185 20.30 32.64 6.70
N PHE A 186 20.42 32.12 7.92
CA PHE A 186 21.23 32.77 8.97
C PHE A 186 22.73 32.43 8.85
N GLY A 187 23.12 31.47 8.02
CA GLY A 187 24.43 30.93 7.83
C GLY A 187 25.12 31.36 6.53
N PRO A 188 25.52 30.35 5.70
CA PRO A 188 26.41 30.57 4.53
C PRO A 188 25.81 31.49 3.48
N LEU A 189 24.50 31.56 3.39
CA LEU A 189 23.80 32.29 2.33
C LEU A 189 23.44 33.74 2.71
N ARG A 190 23.88 34.25 3.87
CA ARG A 190 23.51 35.60 4.31
C ARG A 190 24.03 36.71 3.38
N SER A 191 25.19 36.48 2.77
CA SER A 191 25.89 37.49 1.93
C SER A 191 25.75 37.24 0.42
N VAL A 192 25.02 36.19 -0.01
CA VAL A 192 24.92 35.84 -1.43
C VAL A 192 23.63 36.38 -2.07
N PRO A 193 23.65 36.62 -3.40
CA PRO A 193 22.45 37.06 -4.15
C PRO A 193 21.27 36.10 -4.00
N MET A 194 20.05 36.64 -4.14
CA MET A 194 18.81 35.86 -3.94
C MET A 194 18.72 34.65 -4.87
N GLY A 195 19.18 34.75 -6.11
CA GLY A 195 19.20 33.64 -7.07
C GLY A 195 20.00 32.44 -6.58
N VAL A 196 21.17 32.68 -5.98
CA VAL A 196 22.00 31.59 -5.42
C VAL A 196 21.31 30.93 -4.24
N ARG A 197 20.59 31.67 -3.39
CA ARG A 197 19.82 31.09 -2.26
C ARG A 197 18.75 30.15 -2.77
N VAL A 198 17.98 30.55 -3.80
CA VAL A 198 16.91 29.74 -4.38
C VAL A 198 17.48 28.45 -5.00
N VAL A 199 18.53 28.57 -5.83
CA VAL A 199 19.17 27.39 -6.44
C VAL A 199 19.71 26.43 -5.39
N THR A 200 20.37 26.94 -4.36
CA THR A 200 20.88 26.10 -3.27
C THR A 200 19.75 25.42 -2.51
N GLY A 201 18.67 26.12 -2.19
CA GLY A 201 17.51 25.54 -1.53
C GLY A 201 16.86 24.41 -2.35
N ILE A 202 16.67 24.63 -3.64
CA ILE A 202 16.14 23.61 -4.57
C ILE A 202 17.08 22.40 -4.63
N SER A 203 18.40 22.62 -4.71
CA SER A 203 19.39 21.53 -4.76
C SER A 203 19.34 20.66 -3.50
N PHE A 204 19.26 21.27 -2.31
CA PHE A 204 19.13 20.52 -1.05
C PHE A 204 17.79 19.78 -0.95
N GLY A 205 16.70 20.39 -1.40
CA GLY A 205 15.39 19.72 -1.48
C GLY A 205 15.43 18.51 -2.41
N PHE A 206 16.08 18.66 -3.56
CA PHE A 206 16.24 17.56 -4.51
C PHE A 206 17.11 16.42 -3.94
N VAL A 207 18.23 16.74 -3.31
CA VAL A 207 19.09 15.74 -2.65
C VAL A 207 18.33 15.00 -1.56
N PHE A 208 17.56 15.71 -0.73
CA PHE A 208 16.71 15.09 0.29
C PHE A 208 15.72 14.13 -0.34
N TYR A 209 14.99 14.55 -1.37
CA TYR A 209 14.03 13.72 -2.09
C TYR A 209 14.68 12.44 -2.66
N VAL A 210 15.84 12.58 -3.31
CA VAL A 210 16.55 11.42 -3.87
C VAL A 210 16.99 10.45 -2.78
N LEU A 211 17.49 10.95 -1.66
CA LEU A 211 17.89 10.11 -0.53
C LEU A 211 16.68 9.38 0.08
N ASP A 212 15.56 10.07 0.25
CA ASP A 212 14.33 9.47 0.75
C ASP A 212 13.83 8.31 -0.15
N GLN A 213 13.90 8.52 -1.48
CA GLN A 213 13.52 7.49 -2.46
C GLN A 213 14.48 6.30 -2.51
N ILE A 214 15.73 6.47 -2.15
CA ILE A 214 16.75 5.40 -2.17
C ILE A 214 16.77 4.61 -0.86
N PHE A 215 16.82 5.30 0.28
CA PHE A 215 17.01 4.65 1.58
C PHE A 215 15.83 3.76 1.98
N GLY A 216 14.60 4.15 1.64
CA GLY A 216 13.42 3.34 1.90
C GLY A 216 13.52 1.94 1.29
N PRO A 217 13.55 1.80 -0.05
CA PRO A 217 13.68 0.51 -0.72
C PRO A 217 14.96 -0.25 -0.34
N LEU A 218 16.05 0.46 -0.11
CA LEU A 218 17.32 -0.17 0.27
C LEU A 218 17.19 -0.98 1.58
N THR A 219 16.46 -0.45 2.58
CA THR A 219 16.24 -1.18 3.83
C THR A 219 15.43 -2.45 3.63
N LEU A 220 14.51 -2.48 2.67
CA LEU A 220 13.74 -3.68 2.34
C LEU A 220 14.63 -4.77 1.73
N VAL A 221 15.55 -4.38 0.85
CA VAL A 221 16.49 -5.30 0.19
C VAL A 221 17.45 -5.93 1.20
N TYR A 222 17.95 -5.14 2.15
CA TYR A 222 18.90 -5.62 3.19
C TYR A 222 18.21 -6.22 4.42
N GLY A 223 16.89 -6.34 4.45
CA GLY A 223 16.15 -6.89 5.60
C GLY A 223 16.24 -6.03 6.86
N ILE A 224 16.55 -4.74 6.72
CA ILE A 224 16.61 -3.79 7.84
C ILE A 224 15.17 -3.36 8.21
N PRO A 225 14.85 -3.13 9.49
CA PRO A 225 13.52 -2.67 9.87
C PRO A 225 13.08 -1.41 9.08
N PRO A 226 11.87 -1.39 8.48
CA PRO A 226 11.42 -0.29 7.61
C PRO A 226 11.39 1.08 8.29
N ILE A 227 11.25 1.11 9.61
CA ILE A 227 11.28 2.34 10.41
C ILE A 227 12.62 3.09 10.26
N ILE A 228 13.74 2.36 10.14
CA ILE A 228 15.07 2.95 9.98
C ILE A 228 15.15 3.62 8.61
N GLY A 229 14.65 2.97 7.56
CA GLY A 229 14.60 3.52 6.20
C GLY A 229 13.82 4.81 6.09
N ALA A 230 12.68 4.88 6.78
CA ALA A 230 11.84 6.07 6.79
C ALA A 230 12.44 7.24 7.60
N LEU A 231 13.25 6.95 8.63
CA LEU A 231 13.77 7.95 9.55
C LEU A 231 15.15 8.46 9.16
N LEU A 232 15.96 7.65 8.46
CA LEU A 232 17.36 7.89 8.18
C LEU A 232 17.62 9.18 7.39
N PRO A 233 16.90 9.51 6.29
CA PRO A 233 17.10 10.76 5.57
C PRO A 233 16.86 11.98 6.44
N SER A 234 15.76 11.99 7.21
CA SER A 234 15.43 13.09 8.12
C SER A 234 16.43 13.26 9.25
N ALA A 235 16.93 12.17 9.82
CA ALA A 235 17.95 12.20 10.87
C ALA A 235 19.28 12.75 10.35
N LEU A 236 19.70 12.37 9.14
CA LEU A 236 20.90 12.86 8.50
C LEU A 236 20.83 14.38 8.26
N PHE A 237 19.72 14.86 7.69
CA PHE A 237 19.52 16.29 7.44
C PHE A 237 19.39 17.11 8.74
N LEU A 238 18.77 16.53 9.78
CA LEU A 238 18.74 17.13 11.10
C LEU A 238 20.16 17.29 11.68
N ALA A 239 20.97 16.25 11.60
CA ALA A 239 22.35 16.30 12.06
C ALA A 239 23.19 17.37 11.33
N ILE A 240 23.02 17.46 9.99
CA ILE A 240 23.67 18.50 9.19
C ILE A 240 23.19 19.89 9.60
N SER A 241 21.88 20.08 9.79
CA SER A 241 21.31 21.37 10.22
C SER A 241 21.85 21.82 11.56
N VAL A 242 21.86 20.93 12.56
CA VAL A 242 22.40 21.19 13.88
C VAL A 242 23.90 21.51 13.83
N TRP A 243 24.66 20.71 13.06
CA TRP A 243 26.10 20.95 12.89
C TRP A 243 26.40 22.32 12.27
N LEU A 244 25.63 22.72 11.25
CA LEU A 244 25.75 24.05 10.63
C LEU A 244 25.43 25.18 11.60
N MET A 245 24.43 24.98 12.48
CA MET A 245 24.10 25.97 13.53
C MET A 245 25.19 26.05 14.60
N MET A 246 25.69 24.91 15.10
CA MET A 246 26.71 24.86 16.16
C MET A 246 28.09 25.42 15.72
N ARG A 247 28.44 25.22 14.45
CA ARG A 247 29.74 25.70 13.94
C ARG A 247 29.83 27.23 13.87
N ARG A 248 28.72 27.94 14.13
CA ARG A 248 28.58 29.39 14.01
C ARG A 248 28.07 30.10 15.26
N ALA A 249 27.72 29.32 16.30
CA ALA A 249 27.62 29.84 17.65
C ALA A 249 28.98 29.95 18.31
#